data_ed420dfdb68854a816743909716e6537
#
_entry.id   ed420dfdb68854a816743909716e6537
#
_cell.length_a   1.000
_cell.length_b   1.000
_cell.length_c   1.000
_cell.angle_alpha   90.00
_cell.angle_beta   90.00
_cell.angle_gamma   90.00
#
_symmetry.space_group_name_H-M   'P 1'
#
loop_
_entity.id
_entity.type
_entity.pdbx_description
1 polymer ?
#
loop_
_entity_poly.entity_id
_entity_poly.type
_entity_poly.pdbx_seq_one_letter_code
_entity_poly.pdbx_strand_id
1 'polypeptide(L)'
;MPWQRAPQPSEQHPFALAFARRPGARRRINLETGVAVAVFDLGAWRPLLEGIEALVGAEAAARATRQRIPGNRDALLAAYALQRLWIAELLGLPPARVELARDERGRPCLADARLHTSLSHAGERAALALTATGPVGVDLEPADRARDMPELEERVAHPLERRALPAAADARGHALLRLWVRKEALLKAAGIGLELEMDRFQAPEGVALPLPGPVFGGRAVRLQALDGGRGWVLALASVPDAAPCLLEPLADR
;
A
#
# COMPACT_ATOMS: atom_id res chain seq x y z
N MET A 1 6.87 34.41 -20.16
CA MET A 1 7.27 34.21 -18.75
C MET A 1 6.25 33.30 -18.11
N PRO A 2 6.55 32.00 -17.80
CA PRO A 2 5.63 31.19 -17.03
C PRO A 2 5.61 31.77 -15.62
N TRP A 3 4.41 32.07 -15.11
CA TRP A 3 4.17 32.49 -13.75
C TRP A 3 4.71 31.41 -12.80
N GLN A 4 5.86 31.68 -12.18
CA GLN A 4 6.31 30.90 -11.04
C GLN A 4 5.34 31.23 -9.89
N ARG A 5 4.37 30.34 -9.69
CA ARG A 5 3.46 30.41 -8.55
C ARG A 5 4.29 30.30 -7.28
N ALA A 6 4.03 31.18 -6.31
CA ALA A 6 4.64 31.03 -4.98
C ALA A 6 4.34 29.63 -4.43
N PRO A 7 5.35 28.92 -3.90
CA PRO A 7 5.15 27.58 -3.36
C PRO A 7 4.11 27.61 -2.24
N GLN A 8 3.23 26.63 -2.23
CA GLN A 8 2.21 26.49 -1.19
C GLN A 8 2.87 26.11 0.15
N PRO A 9 2.28 26.41 1.31
CA PRO A 9 2.82 26.04 2.60
C PRO A 9 3.15 24.55 2.73
N SER A 10 2.33 23.67 2.13
CA SER A 10 2.56 22.23 2.07
C SER A 10 3.82 21.82 1.27
N GLU A 11 4.21 22.61 0.28
CA GLU A 11 5.41 22.38 -0.53
C GLU A 11 6.69 22.85 0.17
N GLN A 12 6.57 23.75 1.15
CA GLN A 12 7.68 24.25 1.97
C GLN A 12 7.90 23.42 3.24
N HIS A 13 7.01 22.48 3.52
CA HIS A 13 7.13 21.64 4.70
C HIS A 13 8.44 20.82 4.66
N PRO A 14 9.21 20.73 5.76
CA PRO A 14 10.49 20.01 5.78
C PRO A 14 10.40 18.57 5.24
N PHE A 15 9.31 17.88 5.52
CA PHE A 15 9.03 16.55 4.98
C PHE A 15 8.95 16.55 3.44
N ALA A 16 8.22 17.50 2.84
CA ALA A 16 8.10 17.61 1.39
C ALA A 16 9.43 17.97 0.72
N LEU A 17 10.21 18.86 1.35
CA LEU A 17 11.54 19.23 0.88
C LEU A 17 12.52 18.06 0.95
N ALA A 18 12.49 17.27 2.02
CA ALA A 18 13.30 16.06 2.16
C ALA A 18 12.90 15.02 1.10
N PHE A 19 11.59 14.83 0.88
CA PHE A 19 11.07 13.93 -0.15
C PHE A 19 11.56 14.33 -1.55
N ALA A 20 11.52 15.62 -1.90
CA ALA A 20 11.97 16.11 -3.20
C ALA A 20 13.49 15.95 -3.43
N ARG A 21 14.28 15.94 -2.34
CA ARG A 21 15.75 15.78 -2.38
C ARG A 21 16.23 14.34 -2.27
N ARG A 22 15.32 13.38 -1.99
CA ARG A 22 15.73 11.99 -1.82
C ARG A 22 16.44 11.48 -3.08
N PRO A 23 17.48 10.65 -2.94
CA PRO A 23 18.02 9.91 -4.06
C PRO A 23 16.96 8.89 -4.51
N GLY A 24 16.51 9.00 -5.72
CA GLY A 24 15.52 8.09 -6.28
C GLY A 24 15.31 8.42 -7.73
N ALA A 25 15.30 7.42 -8.56
CA ALA A 25 15.06 7.59 -9.96
C ALA A 25 13.63 8.11 -10.13
N ARG A 26 13.48 9.28 -10.73
CA ARG A 26 12.23 9.72 -11.34
C ARG A 26 11.93 8.79 -12.53
N ARG A 27 11.64 7.53 -12.26
CA ARG A 27 11.22 6.60 -13.28
C ARG A 27 9.84 7.05 -13.76
N ARG A 28 9.76 7.40 -15.02
CA ARG A 28 8.47 7.59 -15.69
C ARG A 28 7.85 6.22 -15.84
N ILE A 29 6.73 6.01 -15.15
CA ILE A 29 5.92 4.81 -15.24
C ILE A 29 4.71 5.14 -16.07
N ASN A 30 4.39 4.31 -17.04
CA ASN A 30 3.13 4.42 -17.76
C ASN A 30 2.04 3.77 -16.90
N LEU A 31 1.25 4.58 -16.20
CA LEU A 31 0.16 4.10 -15.35
C LEU A 31 -1.00 3.47 -16.11
N GLU A 32 -1.12 3.74 -17.43
CA GLU A 32 -2.15 3.15 -18.29
C GLU A 32 -1.85 1.68 -18.66
N THR A 33 -0.62 1.23 -18.47
CA THR A 33 -0.20 -0.16 -18.79
C THR A 33 0.47 -0.87 -17.63
N GLY A 34 0.73 -0.18 -16.53
CA GLY A 34 1.46 -0.72 -15.41
C GLY A 34 0.97 -0.24 -14.05
N VAL A 35 1.54 -0.86 -13.03
CA VAL A 35 1.33 -0.49 -11.63
C VAL A 35 2.63 0.03 -11.06
N ALA A 36 2.63 1.27 -10.60
CA ALA A 36 3.71 1.80 -9.78
C ALA A 36 3.57 1.22 -8.36
N VAL A 37 4.65 0.67 -7.83
CA VAL A 37 4.75 0.19 -6.44
C VAL A 37 5.98 0.81 -5.79
N ALA A 38 5.83 1.32 -4.57
CA ALA A 38 6.96 1.83 -3.79
C ALA A 38 6.90 1.30 -2.36
N VAL A 39 8.08 1.08 -1.77
CA VAL A 39 8.24 0.74 -0.36
C VAL A 39 9.09 1.82 0.30
N PHE A 40 8.64 2.31 1.45
CA PHE A 40 9.31 3.36 2.22
C PHE A 40 9.62 2.90 3.64
N ASP A 41 10.80 3.25 4.12
CA ASP A 41 11.14 3.21 5.53
C ASP A 41 10.56 4.46 6.22
N LEU A 42 9.67 4.25 7.19
CA LEU A 42 8.97 5.34 7.88
C LEU A 42 9.81 5.96 9.00
N GLY A 43 10.76 5.19 9.56
CA GLY A 43 11.61 5.65 10.66
C GLY A 43 12.42 6.89 10.28
N ALA A 44 12.94 6.92 9.06
CA ALA A 44 13.71 8.06 8.55
C ALA A 44 12.92 9.37 8.45
N TRP A 45 11.58 9.31 8.43
CA TRP A 45 10.69 10.45 8.26
C TRP A 45 10.12 11.01 9.57
N ARG A 46 10.21 10.26 10.66
CA ARG A 46 9.68 10.68 11.97
C ARG A 46 10.17 12.05 12.45
N PRO A 47 11.47 12.41 12.32
CA PRO A 47 11.94 13.72 12.76
C PRO A 47 11.31 14.91 12.02
N LEU A 48 10.60 14.65 10.93
CA LEU A 48 10.03 15.68 10.03
C LEU A 48 8.50 15.79 10.17
N LEU A 49 7.89 15.20 11.20
CA LEU A 49 6.43 15.14 11.35
C LEU A 49 5.81 16.38 12.00
N GLU A 50 6.60 17.30 12.55
CA GLU A 50 6.07 18.52 13.16
C GLU A 50 5.29 19.35 12.11
N GLY A 51 4.02 19.64 12.39
CA GLY A 51 3.14 20.40 11.48
C GLY A 51 2.70 19.63 10.22
N ILE A 52 2.86 18.31 10.18
CA ILE A 52 2.56 17.46 9.01
C ILE A 52 1.10 17.52 8.56
N GLU A 53 0.19 17.98 9.42
CA GLU A 53 -1.24 18.10 9.14
C GLU A 53 -1.51 18.98 7.91
N ALA A 54 -0.69 20.02 7.70
CA ALA A 54 -0.76 20.88 6.52
C ALA A 54 -0.51 20.13 5.20
N LEU A 55 0.26 19.03 5.27
CA LEU A 55 0.58 18.20 4.11
C LEU A 55 -0.42 17.06 3.92
N VAL A 56 -0.82 16.37 4.99
CA VAL A 56 -1.69 15.19 4.89
C VAL A 56 -3.19 15.57 4.80
N GLY A 57 -3.58 16.71 5.30
CA GLY A 57 -4.96 17.18 5.38
C GLY A 57 -5.67 16.73 6.67
N ALA A 58 -6.72 17.46 7.04
CA ALA A 58 -7.41 17.32 8.33
C ALA A 58 -8.01 15.92 8.56
N GLU A 59 -8.61 15.31 7.53
CA GLU A 59 -9.22 13.98 7.65
C GLU A 59 -8.18 12.90 7.94
N ALA A 60 -7.06 12.90 7.20
CA ALA A 60 -5.98 11.95 7.40
C ALA A 60 -5.30 12.14 8.78
N ALA A 61 -5.10 13.39 9.20
CA ALA A 61 -4.58 13.73 10.52
C ALA A 61 -5.53 13.22 11.64
N ALA A 62 -6.83 13.49 11.53
CA ALA A 62 -7.84 13.01 12.49
C ALA A 62 -7.91 11.48 12.56
N ARG A 63 -7.69 10.78 11.44
CA ARG A 63 -7.62 9.32 11.43
C ARG A 63 -6.38 8.81 12.15
N ALA A 64 -5.23 9.44 11.95
CA ALA A 64 -3.99 9.07 12.61
C ALA A 64 -4.09 9.27 14.15
N THR A 65 -4.78 10.31 14.62
CA THR A 65 -4.98 10.56 16.05
C THR A 65 -5.82 9.49 16.75
N ARG A 66 -6.57 8.66 16.02
CA ARG A 66 -7.30 7.50 16.59
C ARG A 66 -6.36 6.37 17.00
N GLN A 67 -5.11 6.38 16.51
CA GLN A 67 -4.09 5.42 16.96
C GLN A 67 -3.68 5.71 18.39
N ARG A 68 -3.88 4.73 19.29
CA ARG A 68 -3.58 4.89 20.72
C ARG A 68 -2.09 4.87 21.01
N ILE A 69 -1.31 4.19 20.19
CA ILE A 69 0.15 4.06 20.34
C ILE A 69 0.79 5.19 19.51
N PRO A 70 1.56 6.11 20.16
CA PRO A 70 2.16 7.25 19.45
C PRO A 70 3.00 6.86 18.24
N GLY A 71 3.83 5.81 18.35
CA GLY A 71 4.63 5.32 17.23
C GLY A 71 3.80 4.88 16.02
N ASN A 72 2.64 4.27 16.24
CA ASN A 72 1.72 3.89 15.15
C ASN A 72 1.06 5.12 14.51
N ARG A 73 0.75 6.15 15.32
CA ARG A 73 0.24 7.42 14.81
C ARG A 73 1.27 8.08 13.88
N ASP A 74 2.51 8.17 14.33
CA ASP A 74 3.59 8.80 13.60
C ASP A 74 3.90 8.06 12.29
N ALA A 75 3.94 6.72 12.34
CA ALA A 75 4.08 5.88 11.16
C ALA A 75 2.95 6.10 10.14
N LEU A 76 1.71 6.19 10.62
CA LEU A 76 0.54 6.43 9.77
C LEU A 76 0.57 7.83 9.13
N LEU A 77 0.96 8.87 9.88
CA LEU A 77 1.13 10.23 9.37
C LEU A 77 2.21 10.28 8.28
N ALA A 78 3.38 9.66 8.53
CA ALA A 78 4.45 9.56 7.54
C ALA A 78 3.97 8.82 6.28
N ALA A 79 3.26 7.69 6.43
CA ALA A 79 2.73 6.93 5.30
C ALA A 79 1.74 7.74 4.45
N TYR A 80 0.85 8.53 5.07
CA TYR A 80 -0.08 9.41 4.34
C TYR A 80 0.65 10.56 3.62
N ALA A 81 1.66 11.17 4.25
CA ALA A 81 2.46 12.20 3.63
C ALA A 81 3.23 11.64 2.41
N LEU A 82 3.88 10.49 2.58
CA LEU A 82 4.58 9.80 1.48
C LEU A 82 3.62 9.42 0.35
N GLN A 83 2.43 8.90 0.65
CA GLN A 83 1.44 8.59 -0.37
C GLN A 83 1.07 9.82 -1.20
N ARG A 84 0.76 10.94 -0.56
CA ARG A 84 0.42 12.19 -1.25
C ARG A 84 1.56 12.71 -2.11
N LEU A 85 2.77 12.77 -1.56
CA LEU A 85 3.96 13.28 -2.25
C LEU A 85 4.36 12.39 -3.43
N TRP A 86 4.30 11.08 -3.24
CA TRP A 86 4.64 10.12 -4.28
C TRP A 86 3.63 10.14 -5.44
N ILE A 87 2.33 10.22 -5.14
CA ILE A 87 1.30 10.39 -6.16
C ILE A 87 1.50 11.72 -6.91
N ALA A 88 1.77 12.82 -6.19
CA ALA A 88 2.05 14.12 -6.78
C ALA A 88 3.24 14.05 -7.77
N GLU A 89 4.32 13.38 -7.37
CA GLU A 89 5.50 13.17 -8.22
C GLU A 89 5.17 12.36 -9.48
N LEU A 90 4.46 11.24 -9.34
CA LEU A 90 4.08 10.38 -10.47
C LEU A 90 3.16 11.09 -11.46
N LEU A 91 2.26 11.92 -10.98
CA LEU A 91 1.31 12.67 -11.81
C LEU A 91 1.88 14.01 -12.30
N GLY A 92 3.03 14.43 -11.83
CA GLY A 92 3.60 15.75 -12.14
C GLY A 92 2.77 16.91 -11.59
N LEU A 93 2.08 16.71 -10.46
CA LEU A 93 1.19 17.67 -9.81
C LEU A 93 1.82 18.24 -8.52
N PRO A 94 1.46 19.48 -8.13
CA PRO A 94 1.73 19.95 -6.77
C PRO A 94 1.01 19.06 -5.74
N PRO A 95 1.63 18.77 -4.56
CA PRO A 95 1.01 17.92 -3.52
C PRO A 95 -0.38 18.39 -3.08
N ALA A 96 -0.61 19.71 -3.04
CA ALA A 96 -1.91 20.29 -2.69
C ALA A 96 -3.03 20.00 -3.73
N ARG A 97 -2.68 19.55 -4.94
CA ARG A 97 -3.63 19.18 -6.00
C ARG A 97 -3.94 17.69 -6.01
N VAL A 98 -3.29 16.91 -5.16
CA VAL A 98 -3.61 15.49 -4.97
C VAL A 98 -4.78 15.39 -4.00
N GLU A 99 -5.98 15.24 -4.54
CA GLU A 99 -7.21 15.09 -3.76
C GLU A 99 -7.38 13.61 -3.39
N LEU A 100 -6.93 13.27 -2.19
CA LEU A 100 -7.12 11.96 -1.58
C LEU A 100 -8.31 12.05 -0.64
N ALA A 101 -9.35 11.29 -0.93
CA ALA A 101 -10.51 11.05 -0.08
C ALA A 101 -10.56 9.58 0.32
N ARG A 102 -11.57 9.20 1.06
CA ARG A 102 -11.88 7.81 1.37
C ARG A 102 -13.33 7.51 1.03
N ASP A 103 -13.56 6.32 0.49
CA ASP A 103 -14.92 5.84 0.32
C ASP A 103 -15.56 5.43 1.66
N GLU A 104 -16.83 5.03 1.62
CA GLU A 104 -17.61 4.63 2.80
C GLU A 104 -16.97 3.48 3.59
N ARG A 105 -16.11 2.68 2.95
CA ARG A 105 -15.37 1.56 3.56
C ARG A 105 -13.96 1.95 4.00
N GLY A 106 -13.60 3.22 3.86
CA GLY A 106 -12.31 3.75 4.28
C GLY A 106 -11.15 3.49 3.31
N ARG A 107 -11.43 3.01 2.08
CA ARG A 107 -10.42 2.84 1.04
C ARG A 107 -9.97 4.21 0.50
N PRO A 108 -8.67 4.45 0.30
CA PRO A 108 -8.20 5.69 -0.32
C PRO A 108 -8.65 5.75 -1.79
N CYS A 109 -9.23 6.90 -2.14
CA CYS A 109 -9.71 7.21 -3.48
C CYS A 109 -9.11 8.53 -3.95
N LEU A 110 -8.84 8.65 -5.24
CA LEU A 110 -8.43 9.88 -5.89
C LEU A 110 -9.64 10.53 -6.57
N ALA A 111 -9.63 11.87 -6.69
CA ALA A 111 -10.68 12.60 -7.40
C ALA A 111 -10.78 12.17 -8.88
N ASP A 112 -9.65 11.86 -9.52
CA ASP A 112 -9.65 11.19 -10.82
C ASP A 112 -9.97 9.70 -10.64
N ALA A 113 -11.22 9.32 -10.90
CA ALA A 113 -11.72 7.96 -10.76
C ALA A 113 -11.02 6.92 -11.67
N ARG A 114 -10.21 7.35 -12.64
CA ARG A 114 -9.38 6.45 -13.46
C ARG A 114 -8.16 5.96 -12.69
N LEU A 115 -7.75 6.69 -11.65
CA LEU A 115 -6.59 6.36 -10.84
C LEU A 115 -6.99 5.55 -9.61
N HIS A 116 -6.33 4.44 -9.42
CA HIS A 116 -6.51 3.55 -8.27
C HIS A 116 -5.25 3.53 -7.43
N THR A 117 -5.40 3.68 -6.13
CA THR A 117 -4.28 3.68 -5.18
C THR A 117 -4.54 2.73 -4.01
N SER A 118 -3.48 2.18 -3.47
CA SER A 118 -3.52 1.36 -2.25
C SER A 118 -2.34 1.68 -1.36
N LEU A 119 -2.54 1.56 -0.05
CA LEU A 119 -1.55 1.77 0.99
C LEU A 119 -1.59 0.60 1.98
N SER A 120 -0.43 0.06 2.32
CA SER A 120 -0.22 -0.77 3.49
C SER A 120 0.91 -0.20 4.34
N HIS A 121 0.82 -0.37 5.66
CA HIS A 121 1.91 -0.05 6.57
C HIS A 121 1.94 -1.05 7.71
N ALA A 122 3.13 -1.44 8.11
CA ALA A 122 3.38 -2.28 9.27
C ALA A 122 4.70 -1.82 9.92
N GLY A 123 4.66 -1.56 11.23
CA GLY A 123 5.83 -1.05 11.96
C GLY A 123 6.44 0.18 11.28
N GLU A 124 7.69 0.05 10.86
CA GLU A 124 8.48 1.13 10.26
C GLU A 124 8.44 1.14 8.72
N ARG A 125 7.56 0.38 8.08
CA ARG A 125 7.47 0.37 6.61
C ARG A 125 6.08 0.64 6.09
N ALA A 126 6.03 1.27 4.90
CA ALA A 126 4.82 1.42 4.11
C ALA A 126 5.06 0.96 2.68
N ALA A 127 4.05 0.32 2.11
CA ALA A 127 3.98 0.00 0.69
C ALA A 127 2.84 0.78 0.05
N LEU A 128 3.11 1.36 -1.12
CA LEU A 128 2.18 2.16 -1.90
C LEU A 128 2.02 1.55 -3.28
N ALA A 129 0.81 1.60 -3.82
CA ALA A 129 0.54 1.26 -5.21
C ALA A 129 -0.31 2.34 -5.89
N LEU A 130 -0.05 2.61 -7.18
CA LEU A 130 -0.81 3.53 -8.02
C LEU A 130 -0.88 3.00 -9.46
N THR A 131 -2.05 3.06 -10.08
CA THR A 131 -2.27 2.65 -11.48
C THR A 131 -3.51 3.33 -12.05
N ALA A 132 -3.60 3.39 -13.38
CA ALA A 132 -4.81 3.73 -14.13
C ALA A 132 -5.47 2.50 -14.80
N THR A 133 -4.88 1.30 -14.64
CA THR A 133 -5.40 0.09 -15.30
C THR A 133 -6.66 -0.48 -14.64
N GLY A 134 -6.90 -0.20 -13.36
CA GLY A 134 -8.06 -0.70 -12.62
C GLY A 134 -7.77 -0.95 -11.14
N PRO A 135 -8.57 -1.78 -10.49
CA PRO A 135 -8.43 -2.03 -9.06
C PRO A 135 -7.03 -2.52 -8.68
N VAL A 136 -6.52 -2.00 -7.57
CA VAL A 136 -5.20 -2.32 -7.05
C VAL A 136 -5.24 -2.45 -5.53
N GLY A 137 -4.50 -3.42 -5.00
CA GLY A 137 -4.27 -3.61 -3.59
C GLY A 137 -2.83 -4.00 -3.31
N VAL A 138 -2.24 -3.45 -2.28
CA VAL A 138 -0.91 -3.80 -1.81
C VAL A 138 -0.97 -4.12 -0.32
N ASP A 139 -0.25 -5.15 0.09
CA ASP A 139 -0.08 -5.47 1.50
C ASP A 139 1.35 -5.85 1.82
N LEU A 140 1.81 -5.44 3.01
CA LEU A 140 3.18 -5.58 3.48
C LEU A 140 3.16 -5.96 4.97
N GLU A 141 3.92 -7.01 5.33
CA GLU A 141 4.07 -7.45 6.71
C GLU A 141 5.53 -7.84 7.01
N PRO A 142 5.99 -7.66 8.27
CA PRO A 142 7.30 -8.13 8.67
C PRO A 142 7.35 -9.67 8.68
N ALA A 143 8.45 -10.23 8.19
CA ALA A 143 8.59 -11.68 8.02
C ALA A 143 8.60 -12.44 9.36
N ASP A 144 8.98 -11.80 10.46
CA ASP A 144 9.00 -12.42 11.79
C ASP A 144 7.60 -12.66 12.37
N ARG A 145 6.55 -11.99 11.81
CA ARG A 145 5.14 -12.30 12.10
C ARG A 145 4.76 -13.75 11.73
N ALA A 146 5.57 -14.42 10.90
CA ALA A 146 5.35 -15.82 10.54
C ALA A 146 5.21 -16.76 11.75
N ARG A 147 5.86 -16.41 12.88
CA ARG A 147 5.79 -17.19 14.12
C ARG A 147 4.40 -17.23 14.75
N ASP A 148 3.61 -16.18 14.55
CA ASP A 148 2.27 -16.04 15.15
C ASP A 148 1.16 -16.53 14.20
N MET A 149 1.48 -16.78 12.94
CA MET A 149 0.51 -17.16 11.91
C MET A 149 -0.17 -18.51 12.12
N PRO A 150 0.47 -19.55 12.72
CA PRO A 150 -0.20 -20.83 12.96
C PRO A 150 -1.48 -20.70 13.81
N GLU A 151 -1.55 -19.76 14.74
CA GLU A 151 -2.74 -19.50 15.57
C GLU A 151 -3.91 -18.93 14.75
N LEU A 152 -3.62 -18.35 13.58
CA LEU A 152 -4.59 -17.75 12.69
C LEU A 152 -4.97 -18.65 11.50
N GLU A 153 -4.41 -19.84 11.41
CA GLU A 153 -4.55 -20.73 10.25
C GLU A 153 -6.00 -20.95 9.83
N GLU A 154 -6.88 -21.27 10.78
CA GLU A 154 -8.30 -21.53 10.50
C GLU A 154 -9.07 -20.31 9.98
N ARG A 155 -8.63 -19.12 10.36
CA ARG A 155 -9.25 -17.85 9.96
C ARG A 155 -8.69 -17.34 8.65
N VAL A 156 -7.47 -17.73 8.28
CA VAL A 156 -6.76 -17.22 7.10
C VAL A 156 -6.87 -18.17 5.92
N ALA A 157 -6.64 -19.46 6.14
CA ALA A 157 -6.50 -20.41 5.05
C ALA A 157 -7.81 -21.11 4.72
N HIS A 158 -8.23 -21.03 3.45
CA HIS A 158 -9.31 -21.85 2.92
C HIS A 158 -9.00 -23.35 3.11
N PRO A 159 -9.98 -24.25 3.32
CA PRO A 159 -9.72 -25.67 3.54
C PRO A 159 -8.81 -26.34 2.50
N LEU A 160 -8.88 -25.93 1.23
CA LEU A 160 -7.99 -26.45 0.18
C LEU A 160 -6.56 -25.91 0.31
N GLU A 161 -6.39 -24.66 0.73
CA GLU A 161 -5.08 -24.06 0.97
C GLU A 161 -4.39 -24.71 2.18
N ARG A 162 -5.15 -24.99 3.25
CA ARG A 162 -4.63 -25.69 4.45
C ARG A 162 -4.01 -27.04 4.13
N ARG A 163 -4.60 -27.80 3.20
CA ARG A 163 -4.08 -29.11 2.77
C ARG A 163 -2.74 -29.00 2.03
N ALA A 164 -2.49 -27.86 1.41
CA ALA A 164 -1.26 -27.59 0.67
C ALA A 164 -0.14 -26.92 1.52
N LEU A 165 -0.44 -26.58 2.78
CA LEU A 165 0.56 -25.96 3.66
C LEU A 165 1.67 -26.96 4.04
N PRO A 166 2.93 -26.50 4.16
CA PRO A 166 4.04 -27.32 4.62
C PRO A 166 3.77 -27.97 5.99
N ALA A 167 4.28 -29.19 6.21
CA ALA A 167 4.17 -29.87 7.50
C ALA A 167 5.10 -29.28 8.58
N ALA A 168 6.29 -28.80 8.17
CA ALA A 168 7.26 -28.20 9.09
C ALA A 168 6.75 -26.86 9.62
N ALA A 169 6.73 -26.68 10.93
CA ALA A 169 6.08 -25.55 11.59
C ALA A 169 6.59 -24.17 11.10
N ASP A 170 7.90 -24.00 10.98
CA ASP A 170 8.49 -22.75 10.51
C ASP A 170 8.11 -22.45 9.06
N ALA A 171 8.24 -23.42 8.16
CA ALA A 171 7.83 -23.29 6.77
C ALA A 171 6.31 -23.03 6.63
N ARG A 172 5.50 -23.64 7.52
CA ARG A 172 4.05 -23.42 7.58
C ARG A 172 3.71 -21.99 7.98
N GLY A 173 4.34 -21.45 9.02
CA GLY A 173 4.14 -20.06 9.44
C GLY A 173 4.46 -19.06 8.34
N HIS A 174 5.58 -19.23 7.64
CA HIS A 174 5.94 -18.40 6.50
C HIS A 174 4.97 -18.54 5.31
N ALA A 175 4.47 -19.75 5.05
CA ALA A 175 3.47 -19.96 4.00
C ALA A 175 2.14 -19.27 4.34
N LEU A 176 1.70 -19.35 5.59
CA LEU A 176 0.52 -18.65 6.10
C LEU A 176 0.65 -17.15 6.03
N LEU A 177 1.83 -16.59 6.39
CA LEU A 177 2.07 -15.16 6.27
C LEU A 177 2.00 -14.69 4.82
N ARG A 178 2.62 -15.41 3.89
CA ARG A 178 2.49 -15.10 2.46
C ARG A 178 1.04 -15.19 1.97
N LEU A 179 0.26 -16.13 2.49
CA LEU A 179 -1.16 -16.26 2.17
C LEU A 179 -1.96 -15.09 2.73
N TRP A 180 -1.72 -14.70 3.97
CA TRP A 180 -2.32 -13.52 4.61
C TRP A 180 -2.10 -12.27 3.77
N VAL A 181 -0.85 -11.96 3.44
CA VAL A 181 -0.48 -10.75 2.69
C VAL A 181 -1.15 -10.73 1.30
N ARG A 182 -1.25 -11.88 0.62
CA ARG A 182 -1.99 -11.97 -0.64
C ARG A 182 -3.49 -11.72 -0.47
N LYS A 183 -4.10 -12.29 0.57
CA LYS A 183 -5.53 -12.10 0.84
C LYS A 183 -5.85 -10.67 1.22
N GLU A 184 -5.03 -10.03 2.05
CA GLU A 184 -5.15 -8.61 2.36
C GLU A 184 -5.02 -7.73 1.10
N ALA A 185 -4.05 -8.00 0.23
CA ALA A 185 -3.91 -7.29 -1.03
C ALA A 185 -5.16 -7.46 -1.92
N LEU A 186 -5.73 -8.67 -1.99
CA LEU A 186 -6.96 -8.95 -2.72
C LEU A 186 -8.16 -8.17 -2.17
N LEU A 187 -8.35 -8.18 -0.84
CA LEU A 187 -9.44 -7.46 -0.16
C LEU A 187 -9.30 -5.94 -0.33
N LYS A 188 -8.07 -5.41 -0.29
CA LYS A 188 -7.79 -3.99 -0.57
C LYS A 188 -8.12 -3.63 -2.01
N ALA A 189 -7.76 -4.48 -2.98
CA ALA A 189 -8.14 -4.28 -4.38
C ALA A 189 -9.66 -4.31 -4.58
N ALA A 190 -10.35 -5.23 -3.89
CA ALA A 190 -11.81 -5.32 -3.92
C ALA A 190 -12.51 -4.14 -3.21
N GLY A 191 -11.82 -3.44 -2.32
CA GLY A 191 -12.37 -2.33 -1.55
C GLY A 191 -13.40 -2.75 -0.50
N ILE A 192 -13.37 -4.00 -0.05
CA ILE A 192 -14.32 -4.56 0.93
C ILE A 192 -13.72 -4.71 2.33
N GLY A 193 -12.40 -4.47 2.49
CA GLY A 193 -11.72 -4.61 3.76
C GLY A 193 -11.88 -6.01 4.35
N LEU A 194 -12.02 -6.11 5.67
CA LEU A 194 -12.20 -7.37 6.41
C LEU A 194 -13.67 -7.81 6.51
N GLU A 195 -14.58 -7.30 5.68
CA GLU A 195 -15.99 -7.73 5.66
C GLU A 195 -16.15 -9.18 5.17
N LEU A 196 -15.20 -9.68 4.38
CA LEU A 196 -15.16 -11.05 3.91
C LEU A 196 -14.14 -11.85 4.71
N GLU A 197 -14.58 -12.96 5.30
CA GLU A 197 -13.72 -13.90 6.03
C GLU A 197 -12.72 -14.54 5.06
N MET A 198 -11.45 -14.54 5.43
CA MET A 198 -10.37 -15.00 4.54
C MET A 198 -10.41 -16.50 4.25
N ASP A 199 -10.95 -17.32 5.14
CA ASP A 199 -11.11 -18.76 4.94
C ASP A 199 -12.17 -19.11 3.89
N ARG A 200 -12.98 -18.15 3.44
CA ARG A 200 -14.05 -18.34 2.45
C ARG A 200 -13.59 -18.30 1.00
N PHE A 201 -12.37 -17.88 0.73
CA PHE A 201 -11.85 -17.77 -0.64
C PHE A 201 -10.38 -18.19 -0.72
N GLN A 202 -9.97 -18.59 -1.92
CA GLN A 202 -8.58 -18.92 -2.22
C GLN A 202 -7.85 -17.71 -2.83
N ALA A 203 -6.55 -17.61 -2.57
CA ALA A 203 -5.67 -16.57 -3.09
C ALA A 203 -4.39 -17.17 -3.73
N PRO A 204 -4.54 -17.99 -4.81
CA PRO A 204 -3.39 -18.55 -5.51
C PRO A 204 -2.58 -17.43 -6.18
N GLU A 205 -1.26 -17.59 -6.15
CA GLU A 205 -0.33 -16.66 -6.78
C GLU A 205 -0.27 -16.88 -8.30
N GLY A 206 -0.12 -15.78 -9.05
CA GLY A 206 0.09 -15.82 -10.51
C GLY A 206 -1.15 -16.11 -11.34
N VAL A 207 -2.28 -16.44 -10.73
CA VAL A 207 -3.53 -16.78 -11.42
C VAL A 207 -4.47 -15.58 -11.42
N ALA A 208 -5.19 -15.36 -12.52
CA ALA A 208 -6.25 -14.37 -12.58
C ALA A 208 -7.46 -14.84 -11.76
N LEU A 209 -7.91 -14.00 -10.83
CA LEU A 209 -9.00 -14.27 -9.92
C LEU A 209 -10.08 -13.19 -10.07
N PRO A 210 -11.36 -13.53 -10.03
CA PRO A 210 -12.39 -12.53 -9.90
C PRO A 210 -12.26 -11.82 -8.54
N LEU A 211 -12.43 -10.50 -8.53
CA LEU A 211 -12.49 -9.75 -7.28
C LEU A 211 -13.74 -10.16 -6.49
N PRO A 212 -13.60 -10.45 -5.19
CA PRO A 212 -14.74 -10.70 -4.34
C PRO A 212 -15.57 -9.43 -4.15
N GLY A 213 -16.90 -9.59 -4.08
CA GLY A 213 -17.84 -8.51 -3.80
C GLY A 213 -18.28 -7.72 -5.05
N PRO A 214 -19.24 -6.78 -4.87
CA PRO A 214 -19.93 -6.12 -5.97
C PRO A 214 -19.18 -4.89 -6.54
N VAL A 215 -18.20 -4.33 -5.84
CA VAL A 215 -17.63 -2.99 -6.12
C VAL A 215 -17.00 -2.88 -7.50
N PHE A 216 -16.39 -3.94 -8.00
CA PHE A 216 -15.68 -3.91 -9.29
C PHE A 216 -16.27 -4.85 -10.35
N GLY A 217 -17.52 -5.27 -10.20
CA GLY A 217 -18.29 -5.92 -11.26
C GLY A 217 -17.64 -7.17 -11.88
N GLY A 218 -16.97 -7.99 -11.06
CA GLY A 218 -16.34 -9.22 -11.54
C GLY A 218 -15.02 -9.01 -12.29
N ARG A 219 -14.40 -7.83 -12.23
CA ARG A 219 -13.05 -7.62 -12.76
C ARG A 219 -12.07 -8.61 -12.13
N ALA A 220 -11.20 -9.16 -12.96
CA ALA A 220 -10.16 -10.06 -12.50
C ALA A 220 -8.92 -9.29 -12.05
N VAL A 221 -8.24 -9.82 -11.04
CA VAL A 221 -6.90 -9.41 -10.64
C VAL A 221 -5.98 -10.62 -10.57
N ARG A 222 -4.68 -10.37 -10.64
CA ARG A 222 -3.63 -11.35 -10.40
C ARG A 222 -2.90 -10.97 -9.13
N LEU A 223 -2.62 -11.98 -8.30
CA LEU A 223 -1.82 -11.81 -7.09
C LEU A 223 -0.36 -12.13 -7.41
N GLN A 224 0.54 -11.27 -6.97
CA GLN A 224 1.97 -11.40 -7.20
C GLN A 224 2.72 -11.11 -5.89
N ALA A 225 3.67 -11.97 -5.52
CA ALA A 225 4.67 -11.63 -4.52
C ALA A 225 5.68 -10.67 -5.14
N LEU A 226 6.05 -9.64 -4.41
CA LEU A 226 7.07 -8.67 -4.79
C LEU A 226 8.18 -8.67 -3.73
N ASP A 227 9.35 -8.14 -4.08
CA ASP A 227 10.43 -7.93 -3.12
C ASP A 227 10.10 -6.75 -2.20
N GLY A 228 9.76 -7.02 -0.94
CA GLY A 228 9.53 -6.04 0.10
C GLY A 228 10.81 -5.57 0.81
N GLY A 229 11.96 -6.09 0.41
CA GLY A 229 13.23 -5.94 1.11
C GLY A 229 13.45 -7.01 2.19
N ARG A 230 14.67 -7.06 2.71
CA ARG A 230 15.04 -8.07 3.72
C ARG A 230 14.14 -8.01 4.94
N GLY A 231 13.59 -9.17 5.33
CA GLY A 231 12.72 -9.30 6.50
C GLY A 231 11.27 -8.85 6.28
N TRP A 232 10.83 -8.69 5.02
CA TRP A 232 9.48 -8.24 4.69
C TRP A 232 8.82 -9.14 3.64
N VAL A 233 7.52 -9.29 3.76
CA VAL A 233 6.67 -10.00 2.80
C VAL A 233 5.74 -8.97 2.17
N LEU A 234 5.75 -8.88 0.83
CA LEU A 234 4.96 -7.92 0.06
C LEU A 234 4.15 -8.66 -1.00
N ALA A 235 2.88 -8.33 -1.13
CA ALA A 235 2.04 -8.79 -2.22
C ALA A 235 1.28 -7.64 -2.89
N LEU A 236 1.08 -7.79 -4.19
CA LEU A 236 0.29 -6.91 -5.04
C LEU A 236 -0.88 -7.69 -5.65
N ALA A 237 -2.05 -7.09 -5.62
CA ALA A 237 -3.21 -7.46 -6.43
C ALA A 237 -3.45 -6.37 -7.48
N SER A 238 -3.40 -6.72 -8.76
CA SER A 238 -3.63 -5.79 -9.87
C SER A 238 -4.29 -6.49 -11.04
N VAL A 239 -4.83 -5.74 -12.01
CA VAL A 239 -5.37 -6.36 -13.23
C VAL A 239 -4.31 -7.22 -13.91
N PRO A 240 -4.69 -8.36 -14.55
CA PRO A 240 -3.74 -9.40 -14.97
C PRO A 240 -2.64 -8.92 -15.92
N ASP A 241 -2.96 -7.95 -16.80
CA ASP A 241 -2.05 -7.47 -17.85
C ASP A 241 -1.22 -6.25 -17.41
N ALA A 242 -1.44 -5.72 -16.21
CA ALA A 242 -0.67 -4.62 -15.69
C ALA A 242 0.71 -5.09 -15.17
N ALA A 243 1.77 -4.59 -15.75
CA ALA A 243 3.13 -4.90 -15.31
C ALA A 243 3.49 -4.12 -14.03
N PRO A 244 3.86 -4.79 -12.92
CA PRO A 244 4.34 -4.08 -11.74
C PRO A 244 5.72 -3.48 -12.00
N CYS A 245 5.89 -2.23 -11.62
CA CYS A 245 7.18 -1.56 -11.56
C CYS A 245 7.47 -1.22 -10.10
N LEU A 246 8.26 -2.06 -9.45
CA LEU A 246 8.74 -1.79 -8.10
C LEU A 246 9.81 -0.71 -8.17
N LEU A 247 9.54 0.41 -7.54
CA LEU A 247 10.54 1.43 -7.27
C LEU A 247 11.32 0.96 -6.05
N GLU A 248 12.61 0.71 -6.22
CA GLU A 248 13.47 0.23 -5.15
C GLU A 248 13.28 1.07 -3.89
N PRO A 249 13.19 0.43 -2.71
CA PRO A 249 13.23 1.16 -1.46
C PRO A 249 14.50 2.01 -1.48
N LEU A 250 14.35 3.28 -1.11
CA LEU A 250 15.51 4.16 -0.94
C LEU A 250 16.47 3.44 -0.01
N ALA A 251 17.63 3.07 -0.57
CA ALA A 251 18.61 2.25 0.14
C ALA A 251 18.85 2.82 1.53
N ASP A 252 18.71 1.98 2.53
CA ASP A 252 19.20 2.23 3.88
C ASP A 252 20.69 2.56 3.78
N ARG A 253 21.07 3.81 4.05
CA ARG A 253 22.46 4.20 4.30
C ARG A 253 22.68 4.32 5.80
#